data_19625a6f0ae51ad4d4ff103a850119f4
#
_entry.id   19625a6f0ae51ad4d4ff103a850119f4
#
_cell.length_a   1.000
_cell.length_b   1.000
_cell.length_c   1.000
_cell.angle_alpha   90.00
_cell.angle_beta   90.00
_cell.angle_gamma   90.00
#
_symmetry.space_group_name_H-M   'P 1'
#
loop_
_entity.id
_entity.type
_entity.pdbx_description
1 polymer ?
#
loop_
_entity_poly.entity_id
_entity_poly.type
_entity_poly.pdbx_seq_one_letter_code
_entity_poly.pdbx_strand_id
1 'polypeptide(L)'
;VNRKNSGVGVLDKAVAILSTLEAGPHSLAELVAATGIARPTAHRLAVALEFHRLVARDLTGRFVLGPRSGELGAAAGEDRLLAAAAPALSALRDATGESAQLYRRQGDLRICVAVAERLSGLRDSVPVGAALTMQAGSAAQILLAWEDSEKIHRGLTNARFTAAQLSADRRRGWAQSVGEREAGVASVSAPVRAPNGKVIAAVSISGPIERLGRQPGRIHAAAVVATAARLTEYLARE
;
A
#
# COMPACT_ATOMS: atom_id res chain seq x y z
N VAL A 1 -1.73 -22.82 14.62
CA VAL A 1 -3.12 -23.14 15.04
C VAL A 1 -4.07 -22.50 14.04
N ASN A 2 -4.66 -23.31 13.15
CA ASN A 2 -5.57 -22.87 12.09
C ASN A 2 -6.96 -22.59 12.71
N ARG A 3 -7.16 -21.42 13.33
CA ARG A 3 -8.47 -21.00 13.86
C ARG A 3 -9.33 -20.48 12.73
N LYS A 4 -10.14 -21.34 12.12
CA LYS A 4 -11.13 -20.94 11.12
C LYS A 4 -12.31 -20.15 11.69
N ASN A 5 -12.43 -19.97 13.02
CA ASN A 5 -13.57 -19.34 13.68
C ASN A 5 -13.18 -18.84 15.08
N SER A 6 -13.68 -17.65 15.48
CA SER A 6 -13.39 -17.04 16.81
C SER A 6 -14.14 -17.71 17.95
N GLY A 7 -15.15 -18.55 17.66
CA GLY A 7 -16.11 -19.11 18.61
C GLY A 7 -17.32 -18.20 18.86
N VAL A 8 -17.34 -16.98 18.33
CA VAL A 8 -18.45 -16.05 18.42
C VAL A 8 -19.04 -15.82 17.03
N GLY A 9 -19.94 -16.71 16.63
CA GLY A 9 -20.44 -16.79 15.25
C GLY A 9 -21.10 -15.52 14.70
N VAL A 10 -21.64 -14.65 15.54
CA VAL A 10 -22.18 -13.35 15.09
C VAL A 10 -21.03 -12.39 14.72
N LEU A 11 -19.97 -12.38 15.50
CA LEU A 11 -18.79 -11.56 15.23
C LEU A 11 -18.07 -12.03 13.96
N ASP A 12 -17.88 -13.34 13.81
CA ASP A 12 -17.27 -13.90 12.61
C ASP A 12 -18.02 -13.52 11.33
N LYS A 13 -19.37 -13.56 11.37
CA LYS A 13 -20.21 -13.15 10.25
C LYS A 13 -20.14 -11.64 9.98
N ALA A 14 -20.11 -10.81 11.03
CA ALA A 14 -19.97 -9.37 10.89
C ALA A 14 -18.61 -9.00 10.25
N VAL A 15 -17.53 -9.64 10.72
CA VAL A 15 -16.19 -9.46 10.13
C VAL A 15 -16.16 -9.94 8.68
N ALA A 16 -16.79 -11.07 8.34
CA ALA A 16 -16.85 -11.55 6.95
C ALA A 16 -17.54 -10.53 6.00
N ILE A 17 -18.59 -9.85 6.47
CA ILE A 17 -19.22 -8.77 5.70
C ILE A 17 -18.26 -7.60 5.51
N LEU A 18 -17.61 -7.13 6.59
CA LEU A 18 -16.65 -6.02 6.51
C LEU A 18 -15.49 -6.34 5.57
N SER A 19 -14.91 -7.54 5.68
CA SER A 19 -13.82 -7.97 4.80
C SER A 19 -14.24 -8.07 3.32
N THR A 20 -15.49 -8.46 3.04
CA THR A 20 -16.01 -8.45 1.67
C THR A 20 -16.05 -7.02 1.11
N LEU A 21 -16.46 -6.05 1.95
CA LEU A 21 -16.56 -4.64 1.56
C LEU A 21 -15.20 -3.95 1.38
N GLU A 22 -14.08 -4.54 1.82
CA GLU A 22 -12.73 -4.05 1.51
C GLU A 22 -12.42 -4.07 0.00
N ALA A 23 -13.04 -4.98 -0.75
CA ALA A 23 -12.90 -5.08 -2.20
C ALA A 23 -13.69 -3.99 -2.96
N GLY A 24 -14.65 -3.31 -2.30
CA GLY A 24 -15.47 -2.26 -2.90
C GLY A 24 -16.96 -2.39 -2.59
N PRO A 25 -17.82 -1.60 -3.26
CA PRO A 25 -19.26 -1.61 -3.04
C PRO A 25 -19.93 -2.93 -3.43
N HIS A 26 -20.82 -3.46 -2.56
CA HIS A 26 -21.56 -4.69 -2.79
C HIS A 26 -23.06 -4.50 -2.52
N SER A 27 -23.89 -5.08 -3.36
CA SER A 27 -25.31 -5.26 -3.07
C SER A 27 -25.51 -6.36 -2.01
N LEU A 28 -26.70 -6.46 -1.41
CA LEU A 28 -27.01 -7.55 -0.48
C LEU A 28 -26.88 -8.94 -1.13
N ALA A 29 -27.21 -9.07 -2.41
CA ALA A 29 -27.09 -10.35 -3.13
C ALA A 29 -25.62 -10.76 -3.29
N GLU A 30 -24.75 -9.81 -3.63
CA GLU A 30 -23.30 -10.05 -3.75
C GLU A 30 -22.67 -10.38 -2.39
N LEU A 31 -23.07 -9.70 -1.30
CA LEU A 31 -22.64 -10.05 0.06
C LEU A 31 -23.02 -11.48 0.46
N VAL A 32 -24.25 -11.89 0.16
CA VAL A 32 -24.72 -13.26 0.40
C VAL A 32 -23.90 -14.27 -0.40
N ALA A 33 -23.65 -14.00 -1.67
CA ALA A 33 -22.88 -14.88 -2.54
C ALA A 33 -21.40 -15.00 -2.07
N ALA A 34 -20.79 -13.89 -1.66
CA ALA A 34 -19.38 -13.86 -1.25
C ALA A 34 -19.17 -14.49 0.15
N THR A 35 -20.11 -14.28 1.08
CA THR A 35 -19.94 -14.71 2.48
C THR A 35 -20.59 -16.06 2.80
N GLY A 36 -21.52 -16.54 1.97
CA GLY A 36 -22.35 -17.73 2.27
C GLY A 36 -23.34 -17.54 3.43
N ILE A 37 -23.49 -16.32 3.95
CA ILE A 37 -24.42 -16.01 5.05
C ILE A 37 -25.84 -15.95 4.49
N ALA A 38 -26.79 -16.63 5.16
CA ALA A 38 -28.20 -16.58 4.77
C ALA A 38 -28.72 -15.14 4.67
N ARG A 39 -29.43 -14.81 3.60
CA ARG A 39 -29.91 -13.47 3.25
C ARG A 39 -30.55 -12.68 4.42
N PRO A 40 -31.46 -13.26 5.24
CA PRO A 40 -32.02 -12.53 6.38
C PRO A 40 -30.96 -12.13 7.43
N THR A 41 -30.00 -13.01 7.67
CA THR A 41 -28.90 -12.76 8.60
C THR A 41 -27.92 -11.72 8.05
N ALA A 42 -27.54 -11.82 6.78
CA ALA A 42 -26.68 -10.84 6.12
C ALA A 42 -27.31 -9.44 6.14
N HIS A 43 -28.61 -9.35 5.83
CA HIS A 43 -29.32 -8.07 5.88
C HIS A 43 -29.34 -7.48 7.30
N ARG A 44 -29.72 -8.26 8.33
CA ARG A 44 -29.74 -7.79 9.71
C ARG A 44 -28.37 -7.33 10.19
N LEU A 45 -27.32 -8.07 9.86
CA LEU A 45 -25.93 -7.69 10.21
C LEU A 45 -25.49 -6.42 9.46
N ALA A 46 -25.79 -6.31 8.16
CA ALA A 46 -25.44 -5.11 7.39
C ALA A 46 -26.14 -3.86 7.95
N VAL A 47 -27.42 -3.94 8.30
CA VAL A 47 -28.17 -2.85 8.94
C VAL A 47 -27.61 -2.52 10.33
N ALA A 48 -27.25 -3.52 11.15
CA ALA A 48 -26.63 -3.28 12.44
C ALA A 48 -25.25 -2.61 12.30
N LEU A 49 -24.43 -3.03 11.34
CA LEU A 49 -23.16 -2.41 11.02
C LEU A 49 -23.33 -0.97 10.48
N GLU A 50 -24.39 -0.72 9.70
CA GLU A 50 -24.76 0.61 9.22
C GLU A 50 -25.18 1.52 10.38
N PHE A 51 -25.96 1.04 11.35
CA PHE A 51 -26.30 1.76 12.57
C PHE A 51 -25.04 2.19 13.36
N HIS A 52 -24.02 1.31 13.43
CA HIS A 52 -22.74 1.61 14.07
C HIS A 52 -21.76 2.35 13.17
N ARG A 53 -22.19 2.80 11.97
CA ARG A 53 -21.36 3.53 10.99
C ARG A 53 -20.14 2.76 10.49
N LEU A 54 -20.05 1.46 10.77
CA LEU A 54 -19.01 0.57 10.23
C LEU A 54 -19.25 0.23 8.75
N VAL A 55 -20.52 0.28 8.34
CA VAL A 55 -20.97 0.17 6.96
C VAL A 55 -21.78 1.42 6.62
N ALA A 56 -21.81 1.79 5.36
CA ALA A 56 -22.65 2.86 4.81
C ALA A 56 -23.26 2.40 3.48
N ARG A 57 -24.10 3.25 2.86
CA ARG A 57 -24.57 3.04 1.49
C ARG A 57 -24.03 4.11 0.58
N ASP A 58 -23.63 3.69 -0.62
CA ASP A 58 -23.31 4.63 -1.69
C ASP A 58 -24.59 5.21 -2.34
N LEU A 59 -24.40 6.11 -3.31
CA LEU A 59 -25.51 6.75 -4.03
C LEU A 59 -26.41 5.77 -4.81
N THR A 60 -25.96 4.56 -5.03
CA THR A 60 -26.69 3.48 -5.72
C THR A 60 -27.36 2.50 -4.75
N GLY A 61 -27.23 2.75 -3.43
CA GLY A 61 -27.79 1.91 -2.36
C GLY A 61 -26.96 0.65 -2.06
N ARG A 62 -25.74 0.52 -2.62
CA ARG A 62 -24.84 -0.59 -2.33
C ARG A 62 -24.12 -0.35 -1.00
N PHE A 63 -23.84 -1.43 -0.28
CA PHE A 63 -23.07 -1.36 0.96
C PHE A 63 -21.60 -1.07 0.67
N VAL A 64 -21.02 -0.19 1.48
CA VAL A 64 -19.58 0.19 1.47
C VAL A 64 -19.07 0.25 2.92
N LEU A 65 -17.76 0.25 3.13
CA LEU A 65 -17.21 0.53 4.46
C LEU A 65 -17.62 1.93 4.91
N GLY A 66 -18.10 2.05 6.13
CA GLY A 66 -18.57 3.30 6.72
C GLY A 66 -17.45 4.12 7.38
N PRO A 67 -17.72 5.39 7.73
CA PRO A 67 -16.72 6.32 8.26
C PRO A 67 -16.10 5.85 9.58
N ARG A 68 -16.84 5.08 10.41
CA ARG A 68 -16.32 4.55 11.67
C ARG A 68 -15.12 3.62 11.49
N SER A 69 -15.04 2.92 10.36
CA SER A 69 -13.87 2.09 10.02
C SER A 69 -12.60 2.91 9.90
N GLY A 70 -12.69 4.10 9.28
CA GLY A 70 -11.57 5.06 9.21
C GLY A 70 -11.24 5.67 10.59
N GLU A 71 -12.25 6.03 11.39
CA GLU A 71 -12.07 6.55 12.75
C GLU A 71 -11.37 5.53 13.66
N LEU A 72 -11.76 4.26 13.58
CA LEU A 72 -11.12 3.17 14.34
C LEU A 72 -9.68 2.94 13.88
N GLY A 73 -9.43 2.97 12.57
CA GLY A 73 -8.09 2.88 12.02
C GLY A 73 -7.18 4.02 12.47
N ALA A 74 -7.71 5.24 12.55
CA ALA A 74 -6.99 6.40 13.07
C ALA A 74 -6.78 6.31 14.59
N ALA A 75 -7.79 5.87 15.35
CA ALA A 75 -7.75 5.74 16.80
C ALA A 75 -6.92 4.54 17.27
N ALA A 76 -6.77 3.50 16.46
CA ALA A 76 -5.85 2.40 16.71
C ALA A 76 -4.39 2.89 16.80
N GLY A 77 -4.15 4.19 16.50
CA GLY A 77 -3.07 5.05 16.98
C GLY A 77 -1.67 4.62 16.56
N GLU A 78 -1.49 3.37 16.33
CA GLU A 78 -0.26 2.77 15.90
C GLU A 78 -0.51 2.11 14.54
N ASP A 79 -0.29 2.90 13.52
CA ASP A 79 -0.02 2.30 12.23
C ASP A 79 1.22 1.40 12.41
N ARG A 80 0.98 0.12 12.63
CA ARG A 80 2.03 -0.89 12.86
C ARG A 80 3.13 -0.81 11.80
N LEU A 81 2.76 -0.44 10.58
CA LEU A 81 3.74 -0.21 9.53
C LEU A 81 4.63 0.98 9.85
N LEU A 82 4.09 2.09 10.35
CA LEU A 82 4.89 3.27 10.70
C LEU A 82 5.79 3.00 11.90
N ALA A 83 5.31 2.26 12.91
CA ALA A 83 6.12 1.86 14.07
C ALA A 83 7.35 1.02 13.63
N ALA A 84 7.17 0.10 12.66
CA ALA A 84 8.24 -0.72 12.13
C ALA A 84 9.12 0.02 11.09
N ALA A 85 8.62 1.09 10.48
CA ALA A 85 9.28 1.77 9.37
C ALA A 85 10.58 2.47 9.79
N ALA A 86 10.58 3.20 10.91
CA ALA A 86 11.72 4.00 11.31
C ALA A 86 13.04 3.19 11.44
N PRO A 87 13.09 2.08 12.20
CA PRO A 87 14.30 1.27 12.29
C PRO A 87 14.63 0.57 10.96
N ALA A 88 13.63 0.13 10.19
CA ALA A 88 13.84 -0.53 8.91
C ALA A 88 14.44 0.41 7.85
N LEU A 89 13.93 1.66 7.76
CA LEU A 89 14.46 2.67 6.85
C LEU A 89 15.86 3.14 7.27
N SER A 90 16.12 3.29 8.57
CA SER A 90 17.47 3.63 9.07
C SER A 90 18.50 2.56 8.67
N ALA A 91 18.15 1.28 8.86
CA ALA A 91 19.03 0.18 8.44
C ALA A 91 19.22 0.15 6.91
N LEU A 92 18.17 0.44 6.13
CA LEU A 92 18.25 0.51 4.66
C LEU A 92 19.16 1.67 4.20
N ARG A 93 18.99 2.85 4.81
CA ARG A 93 19.87 4.01 4.57
C ARG A 93 21.33 3.65 4.86
N ASP A 94 21.61 3.03 5.98
CA ASP A 94 22.98 2.70 6.40
C ASP A 94 23.60 1.64 5.48
N ALA A 95 22.81 0.67 5.02
CA ALA A 95 23.27 -0.36 4.09
C ALA A 95 23.50 0.15 2.66
N THR A 96 22.76 1.17 2.22
CA THR A 96 22.84 1.68 0.84
C THR A 96 23.62 2.99 0.72
N GLY A 97 23.74 3.72 1.83
CA GLY A 97 24.31 5.06 1.85
C GLY A 97 23.40 6.13 1.25
N GLU A 98 22.12 5.84 0.95
CA GLU A 98 21.19 6.76 0.33
C GLU A 98 19.95 7.00 1.22
N SER A 99 19.21 8.09 0.97
CA SER A 99 17.97 8.37 1.67
C SER A 99 16.96 7.25 1.42
N ALA A 100 16.31 6.79 2.48
CA ALA A 100 15.27 5.75 2.42
C ALA A 100 13.92 6.33 2.83
N GLN A 101 12.86 6.00 2.09
CA GLN A 101 11.52 6.53 2.28
C GLN A 101 10.48 5.41 2.25
N LEU A 102 9.35 5.64 2.93
CA LEU A 102 8.14 4.85 2.82
C LEU A 102 7.03 5.72 2.26
N TYR A 103 6.41 5.25 1.18
CA TYR A 103 5.30 5.94 0.53
C TYR A 103 4.01 5.15 0.64
N ARG A 104 2.89 5.86 0.85
CA ARG A 104 1.52 5.34 0.70
C ARG A 104 0.78 6.08 -0.40
N ARG A 105 -0.09 5.39 -1.12
CA ARG A 105 -0.95 6.00 -2.13
C ARG A 105 -2.17 6.64 -1.47
N GLN A 106 -2.48 7.86 -1.90
CA GLN A 106 -3.70 8.58 -1.57
C GLN A 106 -4.27 9.20 -2.86
N GLY A 107 -5.25 8.52 -3.46
CA GLY A 107 -5.78 8.91 -4.78
C GLY A 107 -4.70 8.89 -5.86
N ASP A 108 -4.48 10.03 -6.49
CA ASP A 108 -3.49 10.22 -7.56
C ASP A 108 -2.13 10.75 -7.04
N LEU A 109 -1.96 10.72 -5.74
CA LEU A 109 -0.72 11.11 -5.07
C LEU A 109 -0.13 9.92 -4.31
N ARG A 110 1.17 9.98 -4.04
CA ARG A 110 1.85 9.19 -3.04
C ARG A 110 2.40 10.11 -1.96
N ILE A 111 2.13 9.77 -0.72
CA ILE A 111 2.54 10.54 0.44
C ILE A 111 3.75 9.87 1.07
N CYS A 112 4.81 10.64 1.33
CA CYS A 112 5.92 10.17 2.13
C CYS A 112 5.46 10.09 3.59
N VAL A 113 5.39 8.88 4.15
CA VAL A 113 4.87 8.65 5.51
C VAL A 113 5.98 8.39 6.53
N ALA A 114 7.17 8.01 6.07
CA ALA A 114 8.36 7.89 6.90
C ALA A 114 9.63 8.08 6.04
N VAL A 115 10.69 8.59 6.65
CA VAL A 115 11.98 8.85 6.00
C VAL A 115 13.15 8.59 6.93
N ALA A 116 14.24 8.05 6.38
CA ALA A 116 15.56 8.08 6.97
C ALA A 116 16.49 8.75 5.94
N GLU A 117 16.78 10.04 6.15
CA GLU A 117 17.64 10.79 5.24
C GLU A 117 19.10 10.35 5.35
N ARG A 118 19.82 10.41 4.22
CA ARG A 118 21.27 10.30 4.19
C ARG A 118 21.89 11.34 5.12
N LEU A 119 22.85 10.92 5.93
CA LEU A 119 23.40 11.74 7.02
C LEU A 119 24.25 12.91 6.54
N SER A 120 24.89 12.80 5.37
CA SER A 120 25.78 13.83 4.85
C SER A 120 25.85 13.88 3.33
N GLY A 121 26.23 15.02 2.79
CA GLY A 121 26.39 15.26 1.35
C GLY A 121 25.07 15.45 0.61
N LEU A 122 25.17 15.58 -0.72
CA LEU A 122 24.03 15.76 -1.62
C LEU A 122 23.08 14.56 -1.50
N ARG A 123 21.78 14.84 -1.33
CA ARG A 123 20.74 13.83 -1.17
C ARG A 123 19.43 14.26 -1.83
N ASP A 124 18.61 13.28 -2.17
CA ASP A 124 17.20 13.52 -2.47
C ASP A 124 16.45 13.64 -1.14
N SER A 125 15.93 14.84 -0.86
CA SER A 125 15.22 15.13 0.38
C SER A 125 13.70 15.18 0.11
N VAL A 126 12.99 14.23 0.67
CA VAL A 126 11.52 14.15 0.59
C VAL A 126 10.99 14.08 2.03
N PRO A 127 10.51 15.19 2.60
CA PRO A 127 10.07 15.21 3.99
C PRO A 127 8.79 14.37 4.19
N VAL A 128 8.58 13.93 5.43
CA VAL A 128 7.31 13.29 5.83
C VAL A 128 6.17 14.26 5.57
N GLY A 129 5.07 13.76 4.99
CA GLY A 129 3.91 14.54 4.55
C GLY A 129 4.02 15.07 3.11
N ALA A 130 5.18 15.01 2.48
CA ALA A 130 5.31 15.42 1.08
C ALA A 130 4.43 14.57 0.16
N ALA A 131 3.64 15.27 -0.66
CA ALA A 131 2.76 14.69 -1.65
C ALA A 131 3.41 14.75 -3.04
N LEU A 132 3.67 13.60 -3.64
CA LEU A 132 4.26 13.45 -4.97
C LEU A 132 3.24 12.81 -5.91
N THR A 133 3.30 13.14 -7.20
CA THR A 133 2.39 12.56 -8.18
C THR A 133 2.66 11.07 -8.41
N MET A 134 1.64 10.35 -8.89
CA MET A 134 1.75 8.95 -9.31
C MET A 134 2.31 8.79 -10.73
N GLN A 135 2.71 9.88 -11.40
CA GLN A 135 3.10 9.88 -12.81
C GLN A 135 4.57 9.55 -13.07
N ALA A 136 5.43 9.55 -12.06
CA ALA A 136 6.86 9.34 -12.22
C ALA A 136 7.52 8.76 -10.98
N GLY A 137 8.59 7.99 -11.17
CA GLY A 137 9.42 7.44 -10.11
C GLY A 137 9.06 6.01 -9.68
N SER A 138 10.06 5.28 -9.20
CA SER A 138 9.94 3.84 -8.88
C SER A 138 8.86 3.52 -7.85
N ALA A 139 8.64 4.39 -6.84
CA ALA A 139 7.58 4.19 -5.86
C ALA A 139 6.18 4.32 -6.48
N ALA A 140 5.99 5.22 -7.46
CA ALA A 140 4.73 5.32 -8.21
C ALA A 140 4.46 4.04 -9.01
N GLN A 141 5.49 3.51 -9.69
CA GLN A 141 5.40 2.24 -10.41
C GLN A 141 4.97 1.11 -9.48
N ILE A 142 5.59 0.97 -8.31
CA ILE A 142 5.25 -0.06 -7.30
C ILE A 142 3.80 0.09 -6.82
N LEU A 143 3.37 1.30 -6.45
CA LEU A 143 2.03 1.54 -5.92
C LEU A 143 0.92 1.39 -6.98
N LEU A 144 1.27 1.37 -8.27
CA LEU A 144 0.34 1.19 -9.37
C LEU A 144 0.37 -0.24 -9.94
N ALA A 145 1.52 -0.91 -9.93
CA ALA A 145 1.74 -2.15 -10.65
C ALA A 145 0.79 -3.30 -10.28
N TRP A 146 0.24 -3.34 -9.06
CA TRP A 146 -0.67 -4.40 -8.58
C TRP A 146 -2.12 -3.95 -8.42
N GLU A 147 -2.47 -2.79 -8.94
CA GLU A 147 -3.86 -2.33 -8.98
C GLU A 147 -4.65 -3.06 -10.09
N ASP A 148 -5.97 -2.90 -10.08
CA ASP A 148 -6.82 -3.40 -11.15
C ASP A 148 -6.54 -2.69 -12.49
N SER A 149 -6.98 -3.33 -13.60
CA SER A 149 -6.68 -2.85 -14.96
C SER A 149 -7.21 -1.44 -15.23
N GLU A 150 -8.36 -1.08 -14.65
CA GLU A 150 -8.96 0.25 -14.83
C GLU A 150 -8.11 1.33 -14.14
N LYS A 151 -7.67 1.08 -12.90
CA LYS A 151 -6.79 1.99 -12.18
C LYS A 151 -5.41 2.09 -12.83
N ILE A 152 -4.87 0.99 -13.34
CA ILE A 152 -3.62 0.99 -14.11
C ILE A 152 -3.79 1.84 -15.36
N HIS A 153 -4.86 1.66 -16.11
CA HIS A 153 -5.12 2.45 -17.33
C HIS A 153 -5.20 3.95 -17.03
N ARG A 154 -5.96 4.34 -16.03
CA ARG A 154 -6.04 5.74 -15.56
C ARG A 154 -4.70 6.27 -15.07
N GLY A 155 -3.97 5.48 -14.28
CA GLY A 155 -2.68 5.88 -13.71
C GLY A 155 -1.56 6.01 -14.74
N LEU A 156 -1.70 5.37 -15.91
CA LEU A 156 -0.76 5.50 -17.03
C LEU A 156 -0.99 6.77 -17.85
N THR A 157 -2.11 7.45 -17.70
CA THR A 157 -2.35 8.75 -18.33
C THR A 157 -1.31 9.75 -17.84
N ASN A 158 -0.49 10.28 -18.75
CA ASN A 158 0.63 11.18 -18.46
C ASN A 158 1.77 10.59 -17.59
N ALA A 159 1.81 9.26 -17.38
CA ALA A 159 2.90 8.61 -16.69
C ALA A 159 4.18 8.60 -17.55
N ARG A 160 5.33 8.72 -16.88
CA ARG A 160 6.66 8.60 -17.51
C ARG A 160 7.15 7.15 -17.59
N PHE A 161 6.30 6.21 -17.28
CA PHE A 161 6.53 4.76 -17.38
C PHE A 161 5.35 4.09 -18.10
N THR A 162 5.54 2.88 -18.55
CA THR A 162 4.61 2.15 -19.42
C THR A 162 3.99 0.93 -18.73
N ALA A 163 2.92 0.38 -19.30
CA ALA A 163 2.32 -0.89 -18.86
C ALA A 163 3.34 -2.06 -18.93
N ALA A 164 4.23 -2.05 -19.92
CA ALA A 164 5.29 -3.06 -20.06
C ALA A 164 6.27 -2.99 -18.89
N GLN A 165 6.65 -1.77 -18.45
CA GLN A 165 7.48 -1.57 -17.26
C GLN A 165 6.78 -2.07 -16.00
N LEU A 166 5.51 -1.71 -15.76
CA LEU A 166 4.74 -2.22 -14.62
C LEU A 166 4.64 -3.75 -14.61
N SER A 167 4.50 -4.37 -15.79
CA SER A 167 4.50 -5.84 -15.91
C SER A 167 5.86 -6.45 -15.58
N ALA A 168 6.96 -5.81 -15.99
CA ALA A 168 8.31 -6.21 -15.61
C ALA A 168 8.55 -6.05 -14.11
N ASP A 169 8.09 -4.94 -13.50
CA ASP A 169 8.19 -4.68 -12.07
C ASP A 169 7.46 -5.75 -11.24
N ARG A 170 6.25 -6.15 -11.68
CA ARG A 170 5.52 -7.26 -11.04
C ARG A 170 6.29 -8.57 -11.06
N ARG A 171 6.91 -8.92 -12.21
CA ARG A 171 7.67 -10.19 -12.33
C ARG A 171 8.92 -10.21 -11.47
N ARG A 172 9.65 -9.09 -11.37
CA ARG A 172 10.89 -9.01 -10.60
C ARG A 172 10.71 -8.60 -9.14
N GLY A 173 9.53 -8.09 -8.77
CA GLY A 173 9.21 -7.69 -7.40
C GLY A 173 9.75 -6.32 -6.96
N TRP A 174 10.30 -5.52 -7.87
CA TRP A 174 10.83 -4.18 -7.59
C TRP A 174 10.81 -3.30 -8.85
N ALA A 175 10.90 -1.99 -8.66
CA ALA A 175 10.97 -0.99 -9.72
C ALA A 175 12.20 -0.11 -9.57
N GLN A 176 12.68 0.45 -10.68
CA GLN A 176 13.69 1.52 -10.69
C GLN A 176 13.26 2.66 -11.58
N SER A 177 13.78 3.85 -11.28
CA SER A 177 13.56 5.06 -12.07
C SER A 177 14.84 5.86 -12.14
N VAL A 178 15.11 6.47 -13.28
CA VAL A 178 16.29 7.32 -13.51
C VAL A 178 15.85 8.58 -14.25
N GLY A 179 15.92 9.74 -13.60
CA GLY A 179 15.55 11.03 -14.18
C GLY A 179 14.07 11.23 -14.46
N GLU A 180 13.18 10.32 -13.99
CA GLU A 180 11.73 10.44 -14.27
C GLU A 180 11.08 11.58 -13.48
N ARG A 181 11.25 11.62 -12.16
CA ARG A 181 10.68 12.66 -11.30
C ARG A 181 11.46 13.97 -11.42
N GLU A 182 12.76 13.87 -11.28
CA GLU A 182 13.71 14.99 -11.39
C GLU A 182 14.93 14.54 -12.16
N ALA A 183 15.40 15.41 -13.07
CA ALA A 183 16.67 15.19 -13.75
C ALA A 183 17.79 15.05 -12.69
N GLY A 184 18.63 14.06 -12.79
CA GLY A 184 19.69 13.84 -11.82
C GLY A 184 19.34 12.95 -10.63
N VAL A 185 18.07 12.55 -10.45
CA VAL A 185 17.63 11.65 -9.38
C VAL A 185 17.35 10.25 -9.91
N ALA A 186 17.89 9.24 -9.23
CA ALA A 186 17.53 7.84 -9.44
C ALA A 186 16.90 7.26 -8.17
N SER A 187 16.11 6.20 -8.32
CA SER A 187 15.44 5.50 -7.21
C SER A 187 15.21 4.03 -7.50
N VAL A 188 15.10 3.25 -6.41
CA VAL A 188 14.68 1.84 -6.43
C VAL A 188 13.61 1.66 -5.37
N SER A 189 12.54 0.93 -5.70
CA SER A 189 11.43 0.70 -4.76
C SER A 189 10.94 -0.75 -4.81
N ALA A 190 10.40 -1.21 -3.67
CA ALA A 190 9.76 -2.52 -3.54
C ALA A 190 8.45 -2.44 -2.75
N PRO A 191 7.48 -3.35 -3.01
CA PRO A 191 6.16 -3.32 -2.41
C PRO A 191 6.16 -3.85 -0.97
N VAL A 192 5.51 -3.14 -0.06
CA VAL A 192 5.08 -3.65 1.24
C VAL A 192 3.63 -4.11 1.11
N ARG A 193 3.35 -5.32 1.58
CA ARG A 193 2.03 -5.95 1.45
C ARG A 193 1.34 -6.10 2.79
N ALA A 194 0.03 -5.94 2.77
CA ALA A 194 -0.83 -6.35 3.86
C ALA A 194 -0.96 -7.89 3.92
N PRO A 195 -1.46 -8.48 5.01
CA PRO A 195 -1.68 -9.93 5.13
C PRO A 195 -2.54 -10.54 4.02
N ASN A 196 -3.44 -9.77 3.42
CA ASN A 196 -4.26 -10.17 2.27
C ASN A 196 -3.52 -10.11 0.92
N GLY A 197 -2.21 -9.81 0.93
CA GLY A 197 -1.37 -9.71 -0.27
C GLY A 197 -1.45 -8.37 -1.03
N LYS A 198 -2.37 -7.46 -0.65
CA LYS A 198 -2.50 -6.14 -1.29
C LYS A 198 -1.26 -5.28 -1.02
N VAL A 199 -0.76 -4.59 -2.04
CA VAL A 199 0.29 -3.58 -1.87
C VAL A 199 -0.29 -2.35 -1.19
N ILE A 200 0.23 -2.01 -0.01
CA ILE A 200 -0.25 -0.90 0.83
C ILE A 200 0.76 0.23 0.97
N ALA A 201 2.02 -0.04 0.65
CA ALA A 201 3.09 0.95 0.68
C ALA A 201 4.24 0.55 -0.26
N ALA A 202 5.14 1.48 -0.53
CA ALA A 202 6.38 1.26 -1.24
C ALA A 202 7.56 1.74 -0.40
N VAL A 203 8.51 0.85 -0.11
CA VAL A 203 9.85 1.21 0.39
C VAL A 203 10.67 1.67 -0.79
N SER A 204 11.40 2.76 -0.63
CA SER A 204 12.22 3.35 -1.68
C SER A 204 13.57 3.80 -1.13
N ILE A 205 14.59 3.73 -1.95
CA ILE A 205 15.78 4.59 -1.81
C ILE A 205 15.83 5.56 -2.98
N SER A 206 16.38 6.73 -2.74
CA SER A 206 16.59 7.73 -3.79
C SER A 206 17.80 8.59 -3.51
N GLY A 207 18.42 9.05 -4.59
CA GLY A 207 19.62 9.87 -4.54
C GLY A 207 20.11 10.28 -5.92
N PRO A 208 21.24 11.02 -6.00
CA PRO A 208 21.82 11.45 -7.26
C PRO A 208 22.21 10.27 -8.17
N ILE A 209 21.98 10.44 -9.47
CA ILE A 209 22.33 9.44 -10.50
C ILE A 209 23.85 9.16 -10.49
N GLU A 210 24.68 10.13 -10.14
CA GLU A 210 26.14 9.99 -10.07
C GLU A 210 26.55 8.90 -9.06
N ARG A 211 25.78 8.67 -7.99
CA ARG A 211 26.03 7.60 -7.01
C ARG A 211 25.26 6.34 -7.29
N LEU A 212 23.95 6.48 -7.55
CA LEU A 212 23.08 5.34 -7.80
C LEU A 212 23.29 4.69 -9.17
N GLY A 213 23.86 5.43 -10.11
CA GLY A 213 24.08 4.98 -11.48
C GLY A 213 22.81 4.95 -12.32
N ARG A 214 22.97 4.56 -13.60
CA ARG A 214 21.85 4.42 -14.55
C ARG A 214 21.08 3.09 -14.45
N GLN A 215 21.56 2.18 -13.62
CA GLN A 215 20.90 0.88 -13.33
C GLN A 215 20.92 0.61 -11.82
N PRO A 216 20.27 1.48 -11.01
CA PRO A 216 20.36 1.42 -9.56
C PRO A 216 19.83 0.10 -8.97
N GLY A 217 18.90 -0.55 -9.65
CA GLY A 217 18.37 -1.84 -9.23
C GLY A 217 19.38 -2.97 -9.21
N ARG A 218 20.41 -2.93 -10.06
CA ARG A 218 21.46 -3.98 -10.08
C ARG A 218 22.24 -4.04 -8.75
N ILE A 219 22.39 -2.91 -8.10
CA ILE A 219 23.16 -2.79 -6.86
C ILE A 219 22.25 -2.85 -5.64
N HIS A 220 21.10 -2.16 -5.70
CA HIS A 220 20.33 -1.85 -4.51
C HIS A 220 19.00 -2.63 -4.39
N ALA A 221 18.53 -3.30 -5.44
CA ALA A 221 17.22 -3.99 -5.39
C ALA A 221 17.16 -5.03 -4.27
N ALA A 222 18.21 -5.80 -4.05
CA ALA A 222 18.24 -6.82 -3.01
C ALA A 222 17.98 -6.23 -1.60
N ALA A 223 18.63 -5.12 -1.26
CA ALA A 223 18.46 -4.45 0.04
C ALA A 223 17.05 -3.86 0.20
N VAL A 224 16.51 -3.22 -0.86
CA VAL A 224 15.17 -2.62 -0.84
C VAL A 224 14.09 -3.70 -0.73
N VAL A 225 14.20 -4.80 -1.50
CA VAL A 225 13.28 -5.94 -1.45
C VAL A 225 13.33 -6.62 -0.08
N ALA A 226 14.51 -6.86 0.49
CA ALA A 226 14.65 -7.45 1.82
C ALA A 226 14.01 -6.58 2.91
N THR A 227 14.13 -5.25 2.80
CA THR A 227 13.48 -4.32 3.75
C THR A 227 11.97 -4.34 3.60
N ALA A 228 11.45 -4.32 2.39
CA ALA A 228 10.01 -4.41 2.12
C ALA A 228 9.43 -5.75 2.60
N ALA A 229 10.16 -6.87 2.41
CA ALA A 229 9.77 -8.19 2.90
C ALA A 229 9.68 -8.22 4.42
N ARG A 230 10.68 -7.69 5.15
CA ARG A 230 10.65 -7.59 6.61
C ARG A 230 9.45 -6.81 7.14
N LEU A 231 9.11 -5.69 6.50
CA LEU A 231 7.92 -4.91 6.87
C LEU A 231 6.63 -5.69 6.59
N THR A 232 6.56 -6.40 5.47
CA THR A 232 5.43 -7.28 5.12
C THR A 232 5.28 -8.41 6.15
N GLU A 233 6.36 -9.09 6.51
CA GLU A 233 6.37 -10.15 7.53
C GLU A 233 5.96 -9.62 8.90
N TYR A 234 6.44 -8.43 9.28
CA TYR A 234 6.05 -7.80 10.55
C TYR A 234 4.55 -7.56 10.63
N LEU A 235 3.92 -7.14 9.52
CA LEU A 235 2.48 -6.94 9.46
C LEU A 235 1.68 -8.26 9.49
N ALA A 236 2.27 -9.35 9.03
CA ALA A 236 1.63 -10.68 9.00
C ALA A 236 1.74 -11.46 10.33
N ARG A 237 2.59 -11.01 11.26
CA ARG A 237 2.75 -11.64 12.59
C ARG A 237 1.61 -11.21 13.52
N GLU A 238 0.63 -12.09 13.69
CA GLU A 238 -0.37 -12.11 14.78
C GLU A 238 -0.34 -13.42 15.50
#